data_5fcab896c442a53c6a853842a9428b75
#
_entry.id   5fcab896c442a53c6a853842a9428b75
#
_cell.length_a   1.000
_cell.length_b   1.000
_cell.length_c   1.000
_cell.angle_alpha   90.00
_cell.angle_beta   90.00
_cell.angle_gamma   90.00
#
_symmetry.space_group_name_H-M   'P 1'
#
loop_
_entity.id
_entity.type
_entity.pdbx_description
1 polymer ?
#
loop_
_entity_poly.entity_id
_entity_poly.type
_entity_poly.pdbx_seq_one_letter_code
_entity_poly.pdbx_strand_id
1 'polypeptide(L)'
;MDPMNSWESRQAAKLALCTVIRVIMQPMWKKAECEALPSQEEAPRELHTIGTPGCNTIEAVCEYLHAPIEKSVKAVALTSDKGGLILCFVRGDHEVNEIKVTNAVGANEVMMASDEQIRAAGTVPGFMGPIGLDLNKCTILIDATVMNMHNVCCGANEVDTHYVDAEPCRDFVYTKVLDIRTAHEGDQCPHCKGHLKEARGIEVGQVFKLYTKYSEALHATFLDPE
;
A
#
# COMPACT_ATOMS: atom_id res chain seq x y z
N MET A 1 35.52 -30.12 -12.28
CA MET A 1 35.32 -28.66 -12.34
C MET A 1 33.82 -28.42 -12.53
N ASP A 2 33.17 -27.96 -11.51
CA ASP A 2 31.72 -27.80 -11.48
C ASP A 2 31.37 -26.37 -11.94
N PRO A 3 30.78 -26.15 -13.12
CA PRO A 3 30.56 -24.81 -13.67
C PRO A 3 29.37 -24.05 -13.04
N MET A 4 28.72 -24.58 -12.01
CA MET A 4 27.50 -24.01 -11.44
C MET A 4 27.69 -23.25 -10.14
N ASN A 5 28.90 -22.91 -9.74
CA ASN A 5 29.17 -22.27 -8.45
C ASN A 5 29.75 -20.84 -8.55
N SER A 6 29.59 -20.18 -9.70
CA SER A 6 29.98 -18.77 -9.78
C SER A 6 28.91 -17.91 -9.11
N TRP A 7 29.32 -16.94 -8.33
CA TRP A 7 28.42 -15.99 -7.67
C TRP A 7 27.53 -15.22 -8.68
N GLU A 8 27.99 -15.06 -9.92
CA GLU A 8 27.24 -14.46 -11.03
C GLU A 8 25.99 -15.25 -11.42
N SER A 9 26.05 -16.61 -11.40
CA SER A 9 24.87 -17.44 -11.65
C SER A 9 23.83 -17.32 -10.53
N ARG A 10 24.25 -17.07 -9.29
CA ARG A 10 23.36 -16.83 -8.15
C ARG A 10 22.75 -15.44 -8.19
N GLN A 11 23.45 -14.43 -8.70
CA GLN A 11 22.89 -13.10 -8.93
C GLN A 11 21.92 -13.09 -10.10
N ALA A 12 22.22 -13.78 -11.19
CA ALA A 12 21.31 -13.92 -12.33
C ALA A 12 20.00 -14.66 -11.93
N ALA A 13 20.10 -15.69 -11.10
CA ALA A 13 18.94 -16.39 -10.54
C ALA A 13 18.13 -15.49 -9.58
N LYS A 14 18.79 -14.63 -8.79
CA LYS A 14 18.11 -13.65 -7.92
C LYS A 14 17.45 -12.53 -8.74
N LEU A 15 18.08 -12.05 -9.80
CA LEU A 15 17.52 -11.06 -10.72
C LEU A 15 16.28 -11.61 -11.46
N ALA A 16 16.28 -12.90 -11.80
CA ALA A 16 15.11 -13.56 -12.40
C ALA A 16 13.91 -13.64 -11.44
N LEU A 17 14.13 -13.69 -10.12
CA LEU A 17 13.08 -13.67 -9.09
C LEU A 17 12.40 -12.30 -8.92
N CYS A 18 13.00 -11.23 -9.41
CA CYS A 18 12.46 -9.87 -9.33
C CYS A 18 11.66 -9.46 -10.57
N THR A 19 11.46 -10.36 -11.54
CA THR A 19 10.58 -10.09 -12.67
C THR A 19 9.15 -10.33 -12.24
N VAL A 20 8.39 -9.26 -12.05
CA VAL A 20 6.94 -9.33 -11.79
C VAL A 20 6.25 -9.51 -13.13
N ILE A 21 5.77 -10.73 -13.39
CA ILE A 21 4.98 -11.03 -14.58
C ILE A 21 3.55 -10.54 -14.34
N ARG A 22 3.11 -9.53 -15.08
CA ARG A 22 1.72 -9.11 -15.13
C ARG A 22 0.95 -10.08 -16.03
N VAL A 23 0.44 -11.15 -15.44
CA VAL A 23 -0.41 -12.12 -16.15
C VAL A 23 -1.82 -11.55 -16.27
N ILE A 24 -2.45 -11.71 -17.44
CA ILE A 24 -3.83 -11.24 -17.70
C ILE A 24 -4.86 -11.92 -16.78
N MET A 25 -4.51 -13.04 -16.16
CA MET A 25 -5.34 -13.76 -15.19
C MET A 25 -4.55 -14.06 -13.94
N GLN A 26 -4.65 -13.13 -12.95
CA GLN A 26 -4.27 -13.40 -11.57
C GLN A 26 -2.85 -12.97 -11.09
N PRO A 27 -2.68 -12.95 -9.82
CA PRO A 27 -2.32 -11.78 -9.00
C PRO A 27 -0.86 -11.79 -8.51
N MET A 28 0.15 -12.17 -9.31
CA MET A 28 1.54 -12.11 -8.84
C MET A 28 1.99 -10.67 -8.58
N TRP A 29 1.59 -9.73 -9.42
CA TRP A 29 1.90 -8.31 -9.25
C TRP A 29 1.21 -7.71 -8.00
N LYS A 30 0.03 -8.21 -7.62
CA LYS A 30 -0.70 -7.77 -6.42
C LYS A 30 -0.02 -8.17 -5.10
N LYS A 31 0.93 -9.10 -5.14
CA LYS A 31 1.72 -9.53 -3.97
C LYS A 31 3.17 -9.06 -4.04
N ALA A 32 3.56 -8.36 -5.12
CA ALA A 32 4.92 -7.87 -5.27
C ALA A 32 5.21 -6.83 -4.18
N GLU A 33 6.24 -7.10 -3.40
CA GLU A 33 6.74 -6.16 -2.39
C GLU A 33 7.68 -5.17 -3.05
N CYS A 34 7.62 -3.92 -2.60
CA CYS A 34 8.53 -2.87 -3.03
C CYS A 34 9.15 -2.15 -1.83
N GLU A 35 10.39 -1.72 -2.02
CA GLU A 35 11.06 -0.93 -1.01
C GLU A 35 10.45 0.47 -0.94
N ALA A 36 10.43 1.03 0.28
CA ALA A 36 10.07 2.42 0.45
C ALA A 36 11.04 3.32 -0.31
N LEU A 37 10.53 4.32 -0.99
CA LEU A 37 11.38 5.29 -1.65
C LEU A 37 12.24 6.04 -0.62
N PRO A 38 13.49 6.37 -0.95
CA PRO A 38 14.38 7.04 -0.03
C PRO A 38 13.85 8.44 0.32
N SER A 39 14.15 8.89 1.54
CA SER A 39 13.88 10.24 1.97
C SER A 39 14.66 11.24 1.12
N GLN A 40 14.02 12.35 0.79
CA GLN A 40 14.70 13.55 0.30
C GLN A 40 14.98 14.42 1.51
N GLU A 41 16.23 14.76 1.78
CA GLU A 41 16.59 15.64 2.89
C GLU A 41 16.04 17.05 2.66
N GLU A 42 15.01 17.40 3.42
CA GLU A 42 14.44 18.74 3.46
C GLU A 42 14.29 19.20 4.91
N ALA A 43 14.50 20.48 5.15
CA ALA A 43 14.25 21.04 6.47
C ALA A 43 12.73 21.04 6.75
N PRO A 44 12.29 20.50 7.91
CA PRO A 44 10.89 20.54 8.30
C PRO A 44 10.38 21.97 8.40
N ARG A 45 9.16 22.19 7.88
CA ARG A 45 8.46 23.47 7.97
C ARG A 45 7.35 23.41 9.03
N GLU A 46 6.74 24.55 9.30
CA GLU A 46 5.62 24.63 10.22
C GLU A 46 4.33 24.19 9.53
N LEU A 47 3.62 23.25 10.18
CA LEU A 47 2.31 22.77 9.73
C LEU A 47 1.30 23.92 9.69
N HIS A 48 0.60 24.07 8.59
CA HIS A 48 -0.50 25.02 8.49
C HIS A 48 -1.63 24.48 7.61
N THR A 49 -2.81 25.08 7.70
CA THR A 49 -3.98 24.75 6.90
C THR A 49 -4.21 25.78 5.82
N ILE A 50 -4.66 25.31 4.64
CA ILE A 50 -5.05 26.16 3.53
C ILE A 50 -6.43 25.75 3.06
N GLY A 51 -7.30 26.74 2.81
CA GLY A 51 -8.58 26.54 2.15
C GLY A 51 -8.36 26.22 0.66
N THR A 52 -8.95 25.13 0.18
CA THR A 52 -8.84 24.63 -1.21
C THR A 52 -10.23 24.40 -1.79
N PRO A 53 -11.01 25.47 -2.02
CA PRO A 53 -12.41 25.35 -2.41
C PRO A 53 -12.56 24.63 -3.76
N GLY A 54 -13.42 23.59 -3.78
CA GLY A 54 -13.72 22.82 -4.98
C GLY A 54 -12.61 21.85 -5.45
N CYS A 55 -11.51 21.73 -4.71
CA CYS A 55 -10.42 20.80 -5.03
C CYS A 55 -10.71 19.41 -4.42
N ASN A 56 -11.43 18.56 -5.16
CA ASN A 56 -11.85 17.22 -4.71
C ASN A 56 -10.93 16.10 -5.19
N THR A 57 -9.92 16.38 -6.01
CA THR A 57 -8.95 15.40 -6.50
C THR A 57 -7.53 15.84 -6.16
N ILE A 58 -6.63 14.86 -6.09
CA ILE A 58 -5.24 15.14 -5.75
C ILE A 58 -4.59 16.08 -6.76
N GLU A 59 -4.93 15.91 -8.05
CA GLU A 59 -4.42 16.74 -9.14
C GLU A 59 -4.86 18.19 -8.96
N ALA A 60 -6.17 18.43 -8.67
CA ALA A 60 -6.71 19.76 -8.45
C ALA A 60 -6.07 20.45 -7.24
N VAL A 61 -5.85 19.70 -6.15
CA VAL A 61 -5.17 20.22 -4.95
C VAL A 61 -3.73 20.59 -5.28
N CYS A 62 -2.99 19.71 -5.97
CA CYS A 62 -1.60 19.96 -6.34
C CYS A 62 -1.45 21.15 -7.30
N GLU A 63 -2.37 21.29 -8.27
CA GLU A 63 -2.42 22.44 -9.17
C GLU A 63 -2.70 23.74 -8.40
N TYR A 64 -3.69 23.73 -7.50
CA TYR A 64 -4.04 24.88 -6.66
C TYR A 64 -2.90 25.34 -5.75
N LEU A 65 -2.18 24.38 -5.17
CA LEU A 65 -1.06 24.66 -4.27
C LEU A 65 0.29 24.86 -4.99
N HIS A 66 0.31 24.69 -6.34
CA HIS A 66 1.54 24.69 -7.13
C HIS A 66 2.61 23.71 -6.62
N ALA A 67 2.16 22.58 -6.09
CA ALA A 67 3.00 21.53 -5.52
C ALA A 67 3.03 20.28 -6.44
N PRO A 68 4.16 19.57 -6.52
CA PRO A 68 4.22 18.32 -7.28
C PRO A 68 3.39 17.23 -6.58
N ILE A 69 2.81 16.32 -7.37
CA ILE A 69 1.93 15.26 -6.88
C ILE A 69 2.65 14.31 -5.90
N GLU A 70 3.96 14.17 -6.06
CA GLU A 70 4.83 13.38 -5.19
C GLU A 70 4.96 13.97 -3.77
N LYS A 71 4.56 15.22 -3.57
CA LYS A 71 4.51 15.90 -2.25
C LYS A 71 3.13 15.80 -1.61
N SER A 72 2.20 15.13 -2.23
CA SER A 72 0.87 14.93 -1.67
C SER A 72 0.69 13.52 -1.10
N VAL A 73 -0.22 13.40 -0.14
CA VAL A 73 -0.63 12.13 0.46
C VAL A 73 -2.12 11.97 0.25
N LYS A 74 -2.51 10.90 -0.44
CA LYS A 74 -3.91 10.56 -0.67
C LYS A 74 -4.40 9.49 0.28
N ALA A 75 -5.67 9.58 0.64
CA ALA A 75 -6.37 8.63 1.49
C ALA A 75 -7.31 7.74 0.68
N VAL A 76 -7.31 6.46 1.02
CA VAL A 76 -8.31 5.49 0.56
C VAL A 76 -8.99 4.87 1.77
N ALA A 77 -10.31 4.98 1.84
CA ALA A 77 -11.11 4.43 2.94
C ALA A 77 -11.68 3.07 2.56
N LEU A 78 -11.35 2.06 3.34
CA LEU A 78 -11.79 0.69 3.16
C LEU A 78 -12.52 0.19 4.42
N THR A 79 -13.31 -0.84 4.26
CA THR A 79 -13.89 -1.63 5.36
C THR A 79 -13.60 -3.10 5.13
N SER A 80 -13.44 -3.88 6.19
CA SER A 80 -13.18 -5.31 6.09
C SER A 80 -14.45 -6.14 6.30
N ASP A 81 -14.42 -7.39 5.86
CA ASP A 81 -15.47 -8.40 6.16
C ASP A 81 -15.69 -8.63 7.66
N LYS A 82 -14.70 -8.29 8.49
CA LYS A 82 -14.79 -8.32 9.96
C LYS A 82 -15.34 -7.04 10.57
N GLY A 83 -15.68 -6.06 9.76
CA GLY A 83 -16.07 -4.72 10.16
C GLY A 83 -14.88 -3.80 10.48
N GLY A 84 -15.19 -2.55 10.82
CA GLY A 84 -14.20 -1.52 11.10
C GLY A 84 -13.72 -0.74 9.87
N LEU A 85 -13.49 0.55 10.07
CA LEU A 85 -12.95 1.43 9.04
C LEU A 85 -11.43 1.31 9.00
N ILE A 86 -10.89 1.23 7.79
CA ILE A 86 -9.46 1.21 7.50
C ILE A 86 -9.15 2.40 6.61
N LEU A 87 -8.32 3.31 7.08
CA LEU A 87 -7.83 4.43 6.29
C LEU A 87 -6.40 4.12 5.84
N CYS A 88 -6.20 4.09 4.53
CA CYS A 88 -4.92 3.82 3.90
C CYS A 88 -4.35 5.10 3.30
N PHE A 89 -3.14 5.45 3.69
CA PHE A 89 -2.46 6.65 3.20
C PHE A 89 -1.24 6.26 2.35
N VAL A 90 -1.23 6.73 1.11
CA VAL A 90 -0.14 6.51 0.15
C VAL A 90 0.27 7.83 -0.48
N ARG A 91 1.44 7.89 -1.11
CA ARG A 91 1.88 9.06 -1.89
C ARG A 91 0.90 9.33 -3.03
N GLY A 92 0.69 10.56 -3.40
CA GLY A 92 -0.36 11.00 -4.31
C GLY A 92 -0.37 10.31 -5.67
N ASP A 93 0.80 9.97 -6.21
CA ASP A 93 0.99 9.25 -7.46
C ASP A 93 0.93 7.70 -7.33
N HIS A 94 0.84 7.16 -6.10
CA HIS A 94 0.76 5.73 -5.86
C HIS A 94 -0.69 5.25 -5.69
N GLU A 95 -0.92 3.96 -5.90
CA GLU A 95 -2.22 3.30 -5.69
C GLU A 95 -2.16 2.32 -4.53
N VAL A 96 -3.23 2.27 -3.74
CA VAL A 96 -3.38 1.28 -2.66
C VAL A 96 -3.59 -0.11 -3.24
N ASN A 97 -2.90 -1.09 -2.68
CA ASN A 97 -3.05 -2.50 -3.02
C ASN A 97 -3.96 -3.19 -1.99
N GLU A 98 -5.20 -3.44 -2.36
CA GLU A 98 -6.21 -4.05 -1.48
C GLU A 98 -5.78 -5.41 -0.91
N ILE A 99 -5.01 -6.22 -1.66
CA ILE A 99 -4.53 -7.51 -1.17
C ILE A 99 -3.50 -7.35 -0.05
N LYS A 100 -2.60 -6.37 -0.19
CA LYS A 100 -1.64 -6.05 0.88
C LYS A 100 -2.37 -5.54 2.12
N VAL A 101 -3.39 -4.69 1.94
CA VAL A 101 -4.23 -4.19 3.05
C VAL A 101 -4.99 -5.35 3.71
N THR A 102 -5.64 -6.22 2.94
CA THR A 102 -6.35 -7.41 3.45
C THR A 102 -5.45 -8.26 4.34
N ASN A 103 -4.24 -8.54 3.87
CA ASN A 103 -3.23 -9.29 4.63
C ASN A 103 -2.80 -8.55 5.91
N ALA A 104 -2.61 -7.23 5.83
CA ALA A 104 -2.15 -6.40 6.95
C ALA A 104 -3.14 -6.36 8.11
N VAL A 105 -4.43 -6.39 7.82
CA VAL A 105 -5.52 -6.38 8.82
C VAL A 105 -6.02 -7.78 9.17
N GLY A 106 -5.54 -8.83 8.49
CA GLY A 106 -5.95 -10.22 8.71
C GLY A 106 -7.41 -10.47 8.36
N ALA A 107 -7.96 -9.75 7.39
CA ALA A 107 -9.29 -9.94 6.84
C ALA A 107 -9.27 -11.00 5.72
N ASN A 108 -10.45 -11.41 5.25
CA ASN A 108 -10.57 -12.21 4.02
C ASN A 108 -10.76 -11.32 2.80
N GLU A 109 -11.47 -10.20 2.98
CA GLU A 109 -11.78 -9.25 1.94
C GLU A 109 -11.86 -7.83 2.51
N VAL A 110 -11.52 -6.85 1.69
CA VAL A 110 -11.75 -5.43 1.95
C VAL A 110 -12.53 -4.82 0.79
N MET A 111 -13.35 -3.83 1.08
CA MET A 111 -14.15 -3.10 0.11
C MET A 111 -14.18 -1.62 0.44
N MET A 112 -14.60 -0.77 -0.49
CA MET A 112 -14.69 0.66 -0.26
C MET A 112 -15.65 0.97 0.90
N ALA A 113 -15.22 1.85 1.80
CA ALA A 113 -16.05 2.30 2.91
C ALA A 113 -17.14 3.25 2.43
N SER A 114 -18.29 3.25 3.12
CA SER A 114 -19.35 4.22 2.86
C SER A 114 -19.03 5.59 3.47
N ASP A 115 -19.64 6.64 2.91
CA ASP A 115 -19.51 7.99 3.44
C ASP A 115 -19.93 8.10 4.92
N GLU A 116 -20.92 7.31 5.33
CA GLU A 116 -21.40 7.27 6.72
C GLU A 116 -20.32 6.72 7.66
N GLN A 117 -19.63 5.66 7.25
CA GLN A 117 -18.52 5.08 8.02
C GLN A 117 -17.35 6.06 8.15
N ILE A 118 -17.01 6.77 7.07
CA ILE A 118 -15.97 7.78 7.06
C ILE A 118 -16.31 8.93 8.01
N ARG A 119 -17.54 9.46 7.95
CA ARG A 119 -17.99 10.54 8.83
C ARG A 119 -18.07 10.13 10.31
N ALA A 120 -18.45 8.88 10.59
CA ALA A 120 -18.48 8.34 11.95
C ALA A 120 -17.09 8.28 12.61
N ALA A 121 -16.03 8.14 11.81
CA ALA A 121 -14.64 8.19 12.28
C ALA A 121 -14.16 9.62 12.58
N GLY A 122 -14.90 10.66 12.20
CA GLY A 122 -14.53 12.05 12.43
C GLY A 122 -13.74 12.69 11.28
N THR A 123 -13.88 12.14 10.08
CA THR A 123 -13.27 12.70 8.87
C THR A 123 -14.31 12.93 7.77
N VAL A 124 -13.92 13.55 6.68
CA VAL A 124 -14.82 13.92 5.58
C VAL A 124 -14.39 13.24 4.29
N PRO A 125 -15.30 12.54 3.58
CA PRO A 125 -15.00 11.98 2.27
C PRO A 125 -14.40 13.02 1.33
N GLY A 126 -13.30 12.68 0.66
CA GLY A 126 -12.57 13.58 -0.24
C GLY A 126 -11.50 14.45 0.45
N PHE A 127 -11.59 14.66 1.78
CA PHE A 127 -10.67 15.52 2.53
C PHE A 127 -10.02 14.80 3.72
N MET A 128 -9.93 13.48 3.63
CA MET A 128 -9.35 12.64 4.69
C MET A 128 -7.85 12.87 4.83
N GLY A 129 -7.40 13.03 6.07
CA GLY A 129 -5.99 13.18 6.41
C GLY A 129 -5.61 12.42 7.68
N PRO A 130 -4.34 12.07 7.86
CA PRO A 130 -3.87 11.24 8.98
C PRO A 130 -3.61 12.04 10.27
N ILE A 131 -3.99 13.31 10.33
CA ILE A 131 -3.73 14.19 11.48
C ILE A 131 -5.00 14.32 12.32
N GLY A 132 -4.88 14.14 13.64
CA GLY A 132 -5.97 14.36 14.59
C GLY A 132 -7.07 13.30 14.61
N LEU A 133 -6.90 12.17 13.96
CA LEU A 133 -7.86 11.06 13.96
C LEU A 133 -7.75 10.22 15.24
N ASP A 134 -8.89 9.61 15.63
CA ASP A 134 -8.97 8.71 16.78
C ASP A 134 -8.73 7.26 16.36
N LEU A 135 -7.61 6.69 16.80
CA LEU A 135 -7.23 5.29 16.52
C LEU A 135 -8.19 4.25 17.13
N ASN A 136 -9.07 4.65 18.05
CA ASN A 136 -10.11 3.75 18.55
C ASN A 136 -11.29 3.60 17.59
N LYS A 137 -11.45 4.51 16.62
CA LYS A 137 -12.54 4.52 15.65
C LYS A 137 -12.18 3.93 14.30
N CYS A 138 -10.91 3.95 13.94
CA CYS A 138 -10.43 3.45 12.66
C CYS A 138 -9.02 2.88 12.76
N THR A 139 -8.70 1.93 11.88
CA THR A 139 -7.35 1.45 11.67
C THR A 139 -6.68 2.34 10.64
N ILE A 140 -5.54 2.92 10.96
CA ILE A 140 -4.79 3.79 10.06
C ILE A 140 -3.52 3.09 9.59
N LEU A 141 -3.44 2.84 8.29
CA LEU A 141 -2.29 2.24 7.62
C LEU A 141 -1.58 3.30 6.77
N ILE A 142 -0.29 3.47 6.99
CA ILE A 142 0.52 4.40 6.22
C ILE A 142 1.55 3.60 5.41
N ASP A 143 1.67 3.93 4.13
CA ASP A 143 2.72 3.38 3.29
C ASP A 143 4.10 3.83 3.78
N ALA A 144 5.05 2.90 3.78
CA ALA A 144 6.41 3.18 4.24
C ALA A 144 7.10 4.32 3.47
N THR A 145 6.75 4.53 2.20
CA THR A 145 7.26 5.65 1.40
C THR A 145 6.81 6.99 1.96
N VAL A 146 5.56 7.08 2.45
CA VAL A 146 5.02 8.31 3.03
C VAL A 146 5.81 8.76 4.25
N MET A 147 6.27 7.81 5.08
CA MET A 147 7.06 8.12 6.27
C MET A 147 8.45 8.69 5.96
N ASN A 148 8.92 8.51 4.73
CA ASN A 148 10.19 9.07 4.24
C ASN A 148 10.03 10.43 3.53
N MET A 149 8.79 10.95 3.45
CA MET A 149 8.50 12.25 2.84
C MET A 149 8.63 13.38 3.86
N HIS A 150 8.81 14.59 3.34
CA HIS A 150 8.88 15.83 4.12
C HIS A 150 7.98 16.89 3.50
N ASN A 151 7.44 17.78 4.35
CA ASN A 151 6.65 18.95 3.94
C ASN A 151 5.52 18.57 2.98
N VAL A 152 4.71 17.58 3.37
CA VAL A 152 3.67 17.01 2.52
C VAL A 152 2.35 17.75 2.64
N CYS A 153 1.53 17.66 1.59
CA CYS A 153 0.14 18.09 1.58
C CYS A 153 -0.79 16.88 1.81
N CYS A 154 -1.79 17.01 2.67
CA CYS A 154 -2.81 15.99 2.90
C CYS A 154 -4.15 16.62 3.30
N GLY A 155 -5.25 15.85 3.28
CA GLY A 155 -6.55 16.31 3.74
C GLY A 155 -6.53 16.77 5.19
N ALA A 156 -7.35 17.77 5.53
CA ALA A 156 -7.45 18.31 6.89
C ALA A 156 -8.67 17.81 7.67
N ASN A 157 -9.35 16.76 7.18
CA ASN A 157 -10.57 16.21 7.77
C ASN A 157 -11.75 17.21 7.81
N GLU A 158 -11.65 18.32 7.09
CA GLU A 158 -12.68 19.35 6.93
C GLU A 158 -12.90 19.62 5.43
N VAL A 159 -14.14 19.99 5.09
CA VAL A 159 -14.51 20.31 3.70
C VAL A 159 -13.65 21.45 3.18
N ASP A 160 -13.19 21.31 1.94
CA ASP A 160 -12.40 22.32 1.23
C ASP A 160 -11.15 22.81 1.98
N THR A 161 -10.52 21.92 2.77
CA THR A 161 -9.35 22.27 3.59
C THR A 161 -8.27 21.21 3.51
N HIS A 162 -7.02 21.61 3.34
CA HIS A 162 -5.85 20.74 3.35
C HIS A 162 -4.78 21.26 4.33
N TYR A 163 -4.04 20.32 4.90
CA TYR A 163 -2.77 20.59 5.58
C TYR A 163 -1.65 20.71 4.56
N VAL A 164 -0.74 21.63 4.80
CA VAL A 164 0.48 21.85 4.01
C VAL A 164 1.68 21.88 4.95
N ASP A 165 2.82 21.46 4.45
CA ASP A 165 4.07 21.32 5.21
C ASP A 165 3.95 20.37 6.41
N ALA A 166 3.10 19.33 6.28
CA ALA A 166 2.99 18.28 7.28
C ALA A 166 4.22 17.37 7.25
N GLU A 167 4.69 16.99 8.45
CA GLU A 167 5.78 16.04 8.63
C GLU A 167 5.21 14.69 9.10
N PRO A 168 5.26 13.65 8.28
CA PRO A 168 4.68 12.35 8.63
C PRO A 168 5.13 11.82 9.99
N CYS A 169 6.42 11.89 10.30
CA CYS A 169 6.96 11.39 11.56
C CYS A 169 6.57 12.24 12.79
N ARG A 170 6.17 13.52 12.60
CA ARG A 170 5.79 14.45 13.66
C ARG A 170 4.28 14.54 13.85
N ASP A 171 3.53 14.61 12.74
CA ASP A 171 2.15 15.08 12.75
C ASP A 171 1.14 13.94 12.53
N PHE A 172 1.54 12.82 11.91
CA PHE A 172 0.62 11.76 11.54
C PHE A 172 0.36 10.79 12.69
N VAL A 173 -0.90 10.40 12.84
CA VAL A 173 -1.28 9.28 13.70
C VAL A 173 -1.50 8.02 12.86
N TYR A 174 -1.05 6.87 13.34
CA TYR A 174 -1.16 5.61 12.61
C TYR A 174 -1.19 4.39 13.51
N THR A 175 -1.79 3.32 13.01
CA THR A 175 -1.78 2.01 13.64
C THR A 175 -0.57 1.20 13.20
N LYS A 176 -0.26 1.22 11.89
CA LYS A 176 0.88 0.49 11.30
C LYS A 176 1.47 1.25 10.12
N VAL A 177 2.79 1.11 9.96
CA VAL A 177 3.52 1.53 8.75
C VAL A 177 3.99 0.28 8.03
N LEU A 178 3.66 0.13 6.74
CA LEU A 178 4.01 -1.04 5.94
C LEU A 178 3.90 -0.74 4.44
N ASP A 179 4.36 -1.65 3.60
CA ASP A 179 4.18 -1.56 2.15
C ASP A 179 2.73 -1.92 1.79
N ILE A 180 1.91 -0.92 1.48
CA ILE A 180 0.52 -1.08 1.05
C ILE A 180 0.26 -0.58 -0.37
N ARG A 181 1.27 -0.08 -1.05
CA ARG A 181 1.13 0.41 -2.41
C ARG A 181 1.24 -0.69 -3.46
N THR A 182 0.66 -0.45 -4.62
CA THR A 182 0.86 -1.27 -5.81
C THR A 182 2.30 -1.06 -6.31
N ALA A 183 2.99 -2.16 -6.59
CA ALA A 183 4.33 -2.12 -7.17
C ALA A 183 4.27 -1.76 -8.65
N HIS A 184 5.23 -0.97 -9.12
CA HIS A 184 5.37 -0.55 -10.50
C HIS A 184 6.72 -0.96 -11.09
N GLU A 185 6.82 -0.92 -12.41
CA GLU A 185 8.10 -1.11 -13.09
C GLU A 185 9.12 -0.05 -12.64
N GLY A 186 10.33 -0.49 -12.34
CA GLY A 186 11.39 0.37 -11.82
C GLY A 186 11.49 0.42 -10.30
N ASP A 187 10.48 -0.02 -9.56
CA ASP A 187 10.54 -0.10 -8.10
C ASP A 187 11.67 -1.01 -7.64
N GLN A 188 12.24 -0.69 -6.49
CA GLN A 188 13.31 -1.50 -5.92
C GLN A 188 12.75 -2.68 -5.12
N CYS A 189 13.30 -3.87 -5.35
CA CYS A 189 12.97 -5.06 -4.61
C CYS A 189 13.59 -5.01 -3.21
N PRO A 190 12.82 -5.21 -2.11
CA PRO A 190 13.36 -5.16 -0.76
C PRO A 190 14.36 -6.30 -0.46
N HIS A 191 14.26 -7.42 -1.19
CA HIS A 191 15.09 -8.61 -0.94
C HIS A 191 16.43 -8.59 -1.65
N CYS A 192 16.47 -8.19 -2.93
CA CYS A 192 17.70 -8.26 -3.73
C CYS A 192 18.21 -6.90 -4.21
N LYS A 193 17.49 -5.81 -3.90
CA LYS A 193 17.80 -4.44 -4.33
C LYS A 193 17.83 -4.23 -5.85
N GLY A 194 17.41 -5.22 -6.62
CA GLY A 194 17.21 -5.09 -8.07
C GLY A 194 15.93 -4.32 -8.38
N HIS A 195 15.80 -3.83 -9.61
CA HIS A 195 14.59 -3.16 -10.07
C HIS A 195 13.55 -4.16 -10.56
N LEU A 196 12.29 -3.92 -10.19
CA LEU A 196 11.15 -4.69 -10.68
C LEU A 196 10.93 -4.40 -12.16
N LYS A 197 10.56 -5.42 -12.92
CA LYS A 197 10.16 -5.30 -14.32
C LYS A 197 8.73 -5.79 -14.50
N GLU A 198 7.94 -5.04 -15.24
CA GLU A 198 6.61 -5.47 -15.64
C GLU A 198 6.70 -6.28 -16.93
N ALA A 199 6.08 -7.45 -16.95
CA ALA A 199 5.93 -8.26 -18.15
C ALA A 199 4.51 -8.82 -18.23
N ARG A 200 3.96 -8.89 -19.45
CA ARG A 200 2.67 -9.53 -19.70
C ARG A 200 2.90 -10.92 -20.24
N GLY A 201 2.22 -11.90 -19.69
CA GLY A 201 2.28 -13.29 -20.13
C GLY A 201 0.90 -13.93 -20.13
N ILE A 202 0.79 -15.07 -20.80
CA ILE A 202 -0.41 -15.92 -20.75
C ILE A 202 -0.10 -17.04 -19.76
N GLU A 203 -0.97 -17.22 -18.77
CA GLU A 203 -0.85 -18.35 -17.85
C GLU A 203 -1.23 -19.64 -18.56
N VAL A 204 -0.28 -20.56 -18.72
CA VAL A 204 -0.49 -21.83 -19.38
C VAL A 204 -0.76 -22.98 -18.40
N GLY A 205 -0.62 -22.76 -17.11
CA GLY A 205 -0.91 -23.74 -16.06
C GLY A 205 -0.54 -23.25 -14.69
N GLN A 206 -1.19 -23.83 -13.68
CA GLN A 206 -0.91 -23.57 -12.26
C GLN A 206 -0.61 -24.89 -11.55
N VAL A 207 0.33 -24.85 -10.60
CA VAL A 207 0.64 -25.96 -9.70
C VAL A 207 0.62 -25.46 -8.27
N PHE A 208 -0.16 -26.09 -7.40
CA PHE A 208 -0.19 -25.80 -6.00
C PHE A 208 -0.18 -27.05 -5.14
N LYS A 209 0.45 -26.95 -3.98
CA LYS A 209 0.39 -28.01 -2.96
C LYS A 209 -0.96 -27.93 -2.25
N LEU A 210 -1.71 -28.99 -2.30
CA LEU A 210 -3.00 -29.11 -1.60
C LEU A 210 -2.83 -29.48 -0.13
N TYR A 211 -1.66 -30.03 0.26
CA TYR A 211 -1.41 -30.58 1.59
C TYR A 211 -2.57 -31.49 2.05
N THR A 212 -3.01 -31.35 3.29
CA THR A 212 -4.12 -32.09 3.89
C THR A 212 -5.47 -31.38 3.80
N LYS A 213 -5.53 -30.22 3.11
CA LYS A 213 -6.73 -29.36 3.07
C LYS A 213 -8.02 -30.09 2.75
N TYR A 214 -7.99 -31.00 1.77
CA TYR A 214 -9.18 -31.74 1.38
C TYR A 214 -9.35 -33.04 2.18
N SER A 215 -8.27 -33.75 2.50
CA SER A 215 -8.34 -34.96 3.30
C SER A 215 -8.84 -34.70 4.72
N GLU A 216 -8.43 -33.62 5.34
CA GLU A 216 -8.95 -33.19 6.66
C GLU A 216 -10.44 -32.84 6.57
N ALA A 217 -10.84 -32.03 5.60
CA ALA A 217 -12.22 -31.60 5.42
C ALA A 217 -13.17 -32.76 5.12
N LEU A 218 -12.67 -33.80 4.43
CA LEU A 218 -13.43 -35.01 4.06
C LEU A 218 -13.27 -36.14 5.08
N HIS A 219 -12.49 -35.93 6.18
CA HIS A 219 -12.14 -36.95 7.17
C HIS A 219 -11.57 -38.23 6.50
N ALA A 220 -10.80 -38.04 5.42
CA ALA A 220 -10.20 -39.13 4.69
C ALA A 220 -9.06 -39.74 5.50
N THR A 221 -9.22 -41.01 5.86
CA THR A 221 -8.22 -41.83 6.59
C THR A 221 -7.78 -42.97 5.75
N PHE A 222 -6.60 -43.52 6.02
CA PHE A 222 -6.09 -44.77 5.44
C PHE A 222 -5.73 -45.71 6.58
N LEU A 223 -5.80 -47.02 6.26
CA LEU A 223 -5.32 -48.04 7.19
C LEU A 223 -3.81 -48.16 7.04
N ASP A 224 -3.09 -48.01 8.16
CA ASP A 224 -1.68 -48.32 8.20
C ASP A 224 -1.48 -49.83 8.10
N PRO A 225 -0.54 -50.34 7.30
CA PRO A 225 -0.31 -51.75 7.12
C PRO A 225 0.40 -52.47 8.30
N GLU A 226 0.50 -51.87 9.50
CA GLU A 226 0.97 -52.58 10.70
C GLU A 226 -0.09 -53.44 11.36
#